data_fc4115b53a6c29afb3cb746934f34dee
#
_entry.id   fc4115b53a6c29afb3cb746934f34dee
#
_cell.length_a   1.000
_cell.length_b   1.000
_cell.length_c   1.000
_cell.angle_alpha   90.00
_cell.angle_beta   90.00
_cell.angle_gamma   90.00
#
_symmetry.space_group_name_H-M   'P 1'
#
loop_
_entity.id
_entity.type
_entity.pdbx_description
1 polymer ?
#
loop_
_entity_poly.entity_id
_entity_poly.type
_entity_poly.pdbx_seq_one_letter_code
_entity_poly.pdbx_strand_id
1 'polypeptide(L)'
;MISLGFLHSCGIEPAHEFKKQRLIIASDFIKAKDKSLFASFEKENSIEIVVHYMSTDSISKRLRSEGSSTDIDLVILKSSLDMCQLKEEGRLQKILLPENQPTTSSKFNSKEMDWFGIAVDPYIIVHRNDSVGKISTYSDLSKKASWMTNLKEDKELYPLIGGVLNRMRSEADSTQTKWFNALFSKKTTFQVDRDSSLNLTPILTLYSAFYSDSSLYKSKYKKGKVTYPNQIKGGTFYSLRSVGIVKQARNYTNACTFIQYITEDGVNQRLNNWWNTFPISQSMNRSYTYQNIRFKRYHVAMYKLCSERNKSKLILDKVGK
;
A
#
# COMPACT_ATOMS: atom_id res chain seq x y z
N MET A 1 11.10 64.26 -54.45
CA MET A 1 11.75 63.16 -53.66
C MET A 1 10.85 62.81 -52.54
N ILE A 2 10.17 61.65 -52.64
CA ILE A 2 9.24 61.13 -51.62
C ILE A 2 9.98 59.97 -50.93
N SER A 3 10.27 60.15 -49.61
CA SER A 3 10.93 59.17 -48.82
C SER A 3 9.87 58.24 -48.24
N LEU A 4 9.86 56.97 -48.66
CA LEU A 4 9.07 55.90 -47.99
C LEU A 4 9.78 55.38 -46.74
N GLY A 5 9.19 55.67 -45.62
CA GLY A 5 9.63 55.03 -44.30
C GLY A 5 9.10 53.63 -44.24
N PHE A 6 9.99 52.63 -44.09
CA PHE A 6 9.66 51.26 -43.75
C PHE A 6 9.43 51.17 -42.25
N LEU A 7 8.17 50.91 -41.82
CA LEU A 7 7.82 50.52 -40.47
C LEU A 7 8.16 49.04 -40.31
N HIS A 8 9.20 48.72 -39.57
CA HIS A 8 9.48 47.38 -39.11
C HIS A 8 8.48 47.04 -37.96
N SER A 9 7.49 46.22 -38.31
CA SER A 9 6.65 45.58 -37.31
C SER A 9 7.48 44.51 -36.57
N CYS A 10 7.87 44.77 -35.34
CA CYS A 10 8.34 43.73 -34.42
C CYS A 10 7.16 42.80 -34.10
N GLY A 11 7.10 41.68 -34.81
CA GLY A 11 6.23 40.59 -34.46
C GLY A 11 6.65 40.05 -33.09
N ILE A 12 5.79 40.21 -32.09
CA ILE A 12 5.91 39.50 -30.79
C ILE A 12 5.64 38.03 -31.14
N GLU A 13 6.69 37.22 -31.21
CA GLU A 13 6.51 35.76 -31.26
C GLU A 13 5.66 35.33 -30.04
N PRO A 14 4.59 34.55 -30.27
CA PRO A 14 3.82 34.05 -29.16
C PRO A 14 4.76 33.22 -28.28
N ALA A 15 4.80 33.53 -26.97
CA ALA A 15 5.57 32.78 -25.99
C ALA A 15 5.25 31.31 -26.20
N HIS A 16 6.24 30.51 -26.55
CA HIS A 16 6.11 29.05 -26.56
C HIS A 16 5.62 28.61 -25.18
N GLU A 17 4.34 28.27 -25.08
CA GLU A 17 3.83 27.60 -23.91
C GLU A 17 4.65 26.32 -23.75
N PHE A 18 5.59 26.34 -22.83
CA PHE A 18 6.33 25.13 -22.45
C PHE A 18 5.32 24.11 -21.95
N LYS A 19 5.01 23.14 -22.80
CA LYS A 19 4.10 22.06 -22.46
C LYS A 19 4.65 21.35 -21.20
N LYS A 20 3.96 21.54 -20.07
CA LYS A 20 4.38 21.02 -18.79
C LYS A 20 4.61 19.51 -18.92
N GLN A 21 5.77 19.01 -18.47
CA GLN A 21 6.04 17.58 -18.49
C GLN A 21 5.02 16.88 -17.59
N ARG A 22 4.60 15.68 -17.99
CA ARG A 22 3.59 14.92 -17.25
C ARG A 22 4.21 13.67 -16.69
N LEU A 23 3.87 13.33 -15.44
CA LEU A 23 4.21 12.07 -14.79
C LEU A 23 2.93 11.30 -14.51
N ILE A 24 2.75 10.14 -15.12
CA ILE A 24 1.52 9.35 -15.07
C ILE A 24 1.69 8.22 -14.08
N ILE A 25 0.84 8.24 -13.05
CA ILE A 25 0.84 7.29 -11.94
C ILE A 25 -0.42 6.44 -11.99
N ALA A 26 -0.29 5.12 -12.06
CA ALA A 26 -1.40 4.21 -11.84
C ALA A 26 -1.40 3.72 -10.38
N SER A 27 -2.58 3.75 -9.73
CA SER A 27 -2.70 3.36 -8.33
C SER A 27 -4.03 2.70 -8.02
N ASP A 28 -4.02 1.74 -7.09
CA ASP A 28 -5.22 1.08 -6.59
C ASP A 28 -5.80 1.74 -5.32
N PHE A 29 -5.20 2.85 -4.86
CA PHE A 29 -5.70 3.58 -3.69
C PHE A 29 -5.62 5.11 -3.78
N ILE A 30 -4.70 5.68 -4.57
CA ILE A 30 -4.60 7.14 -4.76
C ILE A 30 -5.66 7.55 -5.78
N LYS A 31 -6.56 8.45 -5.38
CA LYS A 31 -7.65 8.95 -6.23
C LYS A 31 -7.30 10.32 -6.79
N ALA A 32 -8.01 10.76 -7.82
CA ALA A 32 -7.81 12.09 -8.43
C ALA A 32 -7.89 13.24 -7.40
N LYS A 33 -8.78 13.13 -6.40
CA LYS A 33 -8.90 14.10 -5.29
C LYS A 33 -7.65 14.20 -4.41
N ASP A 34 -6.82 13.18 -4.40
CA ASP A 34 -5.59 13.12 -3.60
C ASP A 34 -4.40 13.79 -4.32
N LYS A 35 -4.61 14.27 -5.57
CA LYS A 35 -3.58 14.95 -6.37
C LYS A 35 -2.96 16.16 -5.63
N SER A 36 -3.76 16.88 -4.84
CA SER A 36 -3.29 18.01 -4.04
C SER A 36 -2.13 17.69 -3.10
N LEU A 37 -1.97 16.41 -2.71
CA LEU A 37 -0.84 15.94 -1.89
C LEU A 37 0.52 16.14 -2.59
N PHE A 38 0.52 16.23 -3.89
CA PHE A 38 1.71 16.35 -4.73
C PHE A 38 1.93 17.75 -5.30
N ALA A 39 1.10 18.74 -4.88
CA ALA A 39 1.16 20.11 -5.41
C ALA A 39 2.53 20.77 -5.22
N SER A 40 3.22 20.52 -4.10
CA SER A 40 4.59 21.03 -3.88
C SER A 40 5.56 20.45 -4.90
N PHE A 41 5.50 19.13 -5.15
CA PHE A 41 6.32 18.48 -6.17
C PHE A 41 6.08 19.05 -7.57
N GLU A 42 4.79 19.22 -7.94
CA GLU A 42 4.41 19.79 -9.25
C GLU A 42 4.97 21.20 -9.46
N LYS A 43 4.92 22.01 -8.37
CA LYS A 43 5.42 23.39 -8.40
C LYS A 43 6.96 23.45 -8.49
N GLU A 44 7.65 22.65 -7.65
CA GLU A 44 9.10 22.68 -7.56
C GLU A 44 9.80 22.10 -8.80
N ASN A 45 9.17 21.12 -9.45
CA ASN A 45 9.77 20.41 -10.59
C ASN A 45 9.15 20.79 -11.94
N SER A 46 8.14 21.67 -11.98
CA SER A 46 7.40 22.01 -13.20
C SER A 46 6.82 20.78 -13.94
N ILE A 47 6.44 19.73 -13.17
CA ILE A 47 5.88 18.48 -13.66
C ILE A 47 4.42 18.39 -13.26
N GLU A 48 3.53 18.03 -14.19
CA GLU A 48 2.12 17.73 -13.89
C GLU A 48 1.99 16.25 -13.50
N ILE A 49 1.38 15.97 -12.33
CA ILE A 49 1.05 14.61 -11.92
C ILE A 49 -0.36 14.25 -12.38
N VAL A 50 -0.46 13.14 -13.10
CA VAL A 50 -1.73 12.54 -13.52
C VAL A 50 -1.91 11.20 -12.83
N VAL A 51 -3.01 11.06 -12.08
CA VAL A 51 -3.30 9.83 -11.34
C VAL A 51 -4.41 9.04 -12.02
N HIS A 52 -4.13 7.82 -12.42
CA HIS A 52 -5.10 6.84 -12.89
C HIS A 52 -5.45 5.89 -11.74
N TYR A 53 -6.63 6.09 -11.14
CA TYR A 53 -7.16 5.18 -10.11
C TYR A 53 -7.79 3.96 -10.77
N MET A 54 -7.21 2.80 -10.55
CA MET A 54 -7.70 1.54 -11.11
C MET A 54 -7.25 0.33 -10.26
N SER A 55 -7.96 -0.80 -10.35
CA SER A 55 -7.57 -2.00 -9.63
C SER A 55 -6.21 -2.54 -10.09
N THR A 56 -5.50 -3.25 -9.21
CA THR A 56 -4.22 -3.89 -9.56
C THR A 56 -4.33 -4.81 -10.79
N ASP A 57 -5.45 -5.56 -10.90
CA ASP A 57 -5.67 -6.44 -12.04
C ASP A 57 -5.84 -5.64 -13.35
N SER A 58 -6.53 -4.49 -13.29
CA SER A 58 -6.64 -3.57 -14.43
C SER A 58 -5.28 -2.96 -14.81
N ILE A 59 -4.46 -2.60 -13.81
CA ILE A 59 -3.09 -2.12 -14.04
C ILE A 59 -2.27 -3.20 -14.76
N SER A 60 -2.24 -4.43 -14.23
CA SER A 60 -1.50 -5.55 -14.81
C SER A 60 -1.99 -5.85 -16.24
N LYS A 61 -3.31 -5.87 -16.47
CA LYS A 61 -3.89 -6.08 -17.79
C LYS A 61 -3.48 -4.98 -18.77
N ARG A 62 -3.55 -3.71 -18.35
CA ARG A 62 -3.18 -2.56 -19.17
C ARG A 62 -1.71 -2.58 -19.55
N LEU A 63 -0.81 -2.79 -18.57
CA LEU A 63 0.62 -2.89 -18.82
C LEU A 63 0.98 -4.08 -19.74
N ARG A 64 0.20 -5.16 -19.70
CA ARG A 64 0.36 -6.29 -20.62
C ARG A 64 -0.07 -5.95 -22.04
N SER A 65 -1.24 -5.34 -22.21
CA SER A 65 -1.80 -5.04 -23.53
C SER A 65 -1.07 -3.91 -24.24
N GLU A 66 -0.64 -2.89 -23.51
CA GLU A 66 0.02 -1.71 -24.09
C GLU A 66 1.53 -1.92 -24.26
N GLY A 67 2.16 -2.75 -23.42
CA GLY A 67 3.60 -3.03 -23.52
C GLY A 67 4.43 -1.74 -23.48
N SER A 68 5.26 -1.52 -24.52
CA SER A 68 6.10 -0.32 -24.68
C SER A 68 5.33 0.94 -25.05
N SER A 69 4.07 0.82 -25.47
CA SER A 69 3.24 1.98 -25.82
C SER A 69 2.52 2.59 -24.61
N THR A 70 2.62 1.97 -23.43
CA THR A 70 1.98 2.51 -22.22
C THR A 70 2.45 3.93 -21.92
N ASP A 71 1.53 4.75 -21.43
CA ASP A 71 1.83 6.09 -20.93
C ASP A 71 2.10 6.10 -19.41
N ILE A 72 1.89 4.97 -18.72
CA ILE A 72 2.12 4.86 -17.27
C ILE A 72 3.62 4.87 -16.98
N ASP A 73 4.06 5.82 -16.16
CA ASP A 73 5.45 5.92 -15.72
C ASP A 73 5.69 5.18 -14.40
N LEU A 74 4.74 5.32 -13.46
CA LEU A 74 4.83 4.77 -12.10
C LEU A 74 3.61 3.95 -11.74
N VAL A 75 3.82 2.94 -10.91
CA VAL A 75 2.74 2.26 -10.19
C VAL A 75 2.93 2.43 -8.69
N ILE A 76 1.84 2.75 -7.97
CA ILE A 76 1.82 2.85 -6.50
C ILE A 76 0.69 1.99 -5.99
N LEU A 77 1.01 0.91 -5.26
CA LEU A 77 0.06 -0.13 -4.87
C LEU A 77 -0.04 -0.27 -3.36
N LYS A 78 -1.22 -0.69 -2.87
CA LYS A 78 -1.47 -1.00 -1.46
C LYS A 78 -0.62 -2.15 -0.93
N SER A 79 -0.22 -3.07 -1.81
CA SER A 79 0.45 -4.30 -1.43
C SER A 79 1.73 -4.52 -2.23
N SER A 80 2.83 -4.74 -1.52
CA SER A 80 4.09 -5.16 -2.14
C SER A 80 3.99 -6.55 -2.80
N LEU A 81 3.03 -7.40 -2.41
CA LEU A 81 2.84 -8.69 -3.07
C LEU A 81 2.25 -8.52 -4.48
N ASP A 82 1.44 -7.48 -4.70
CA ASP A 82 0.97 -7.14 -6.04
C ASP A 82 2.09 -6.51 -6.87
N MET A 83 2.99 -5.76 -6.22
CA MET A 83 4.19 -5.26 -6.88
C MET A 83 5.12 -6.40 -7.31
N CYS A 84 5.23 -7.45 -6.48
CA CYS A 84 5.97 -8.67 -6.85
C CYS A 84 5.38 -9.34 -8.10
N GLN A 85 4.05 -9.35 -8.24
CA GLN A 85 3.42 -9.88 -9.45
C GLN A 85 3.84 -9.09 -10.69
N LEU A 86 3.78 -7.76 -10.65
CA LEU A 86 4.19 -6.91 -11.77
C LEU A 86 5.68 -7.11 -12.13
N LYS A 87 6.51 -7.34 -11.11
CA LYS A 87 7.91 -7.69 -11.30
C LYS A 87 8.07 -9.04 -12.01
N GLU A 88 7.40 -10.09 -11.51
CA GLU A 88 7.43 -11.44 -12.10
C GLU A 88 6.93 -11.43 -13.55
N GLU A 89 5.96 -10.58 -13.87
CA GLU A 89 5.46 -10.34 -15.22
C GLU A 89 6.42 -9.50 -16.09
N GLY A 90 7.56 -9.06 -15.54
CA GLY A 90 8.55 -8.22 -16.24
C GLY A 90 8.05 -6.82 -16.57
N ARG A 91 7.13 -6.27 -15.76
CA ARG A 91 6.51 -4.94 -15.98
C ARG A 91 7.22 -3.81 -15.27
N LEU A 92 8.18 -4.10 -14.41
CA LEU A 92 8.96 -3.11 -13.67
C LEU A 92 10.40 -3.06 -14.18
N GLN A 93 11.05 -1.94 -13.96
CA GLN A 93 12.47 -1.76 -14.21
C GLN A 93 13.20 -1.35 -12.93
N LYS A 94 14.52 -1.56 -12.94
CA LYS A 94 15.38 -1.18 -11.82
C LYS A 94 15.34 0.33 -11.60
N ILE A 95 15.26 0.73 -10.34
CA ILE A 95 15.24 2.12 -9.90
C ILE A 95 16.66 2.49 -9.46
N LEU A 96 17.27 3.44 -10.14
CA LEU A 96 18.61 3.94 -9.83
C LEU A 96 18.46 5.29 -9.13
N LEU A 97 18.54 5.29 -7.79
CA LEU A 97 18.59 6.50 -7.01
C LEU A 97 20.04 6.90 -6.75
N PRO A 98 20.35 8.21 -6.62
CA PRO A 98 21.67 8.67 -6.24
C PRO A 98 22.15 8.07 -4.91
N GLU A 99 23.46 7.78 -4.78
CA GLU A 99 24.05 7.06 -3.64
C GLU A 99 23.83 7.75 -2.28
N ASN A 100 23.68 9.08 -2.25
CA ASN A 100 23.52 9.88 -1.03
C ASN A 100 22.07 10.02 -0.55
N GLN A 101 21.14 9.28 -1.14
CA GLN A 101 19.72 9.39 -0.75
C GLN A 101 19.40 8.42 0.38
N PRO A 102 18.49 8.80 1.29
CA PRO A 102 17.97 7.92 2.30
C PRO A 102 17.23 6.76 1.62
N THR A 103 17.96 5.69 1.36
CA THR A 103 17.33 4.45 0.88
C THR A 103 16.47 3.89 2.00
N THR A 104 15.23 3.59 1.69
CA THR A 104 14.39 2.80 2.59
C THR A 104 15.14 1.52 2.96
N SER A 105 15.01 1.08 4.21
CA SER A 105 15.69 -0.14 4.66
C SER A 105 15.50 -1.26 3.65
N SER A 106 16.56 -2.00 3.33
CA SER A 106 16.53 -3.15 2.40
C SER A 106 15.45 -4.19 2.68
N LYS A 107 14.84 -4.14 3.88
CA LYS A 107 13.70 -4.98 4.26
C LYS A 107 12.39 -4.59 3.59
N PHE A 108 12.28 -3.36 3.14
CA PHE A 108 11.06 -2.80 2.52
C PHE A 108 11.19 -2.65 1.01
N ASN A 109 12.26 -3.14 0.42
CA ASN A 109 12.52 -3.03 -1.01
C ASN A 109 12.57 -4.40 -1.64
N SER A 110 12.44 -4.45 -2.96
CA SER A 110 12.80 -5.64 -3.70
C SER A 110 14.32 -5.87 -3.62
N LYS A 111 14.74 -7.11 -3.81
CA LYS A 111 16.16 -7.45 -3.81
C LYS A 111 16.92 -6.76 -4.96
N GLU A 112 16.28 -6.64 -6.11
CA GLU A 112 16.82 -6.06 -7.34
C GLU A 112 16.56 -4.57 -7.49
N MET A 113 15.94 -3.93 -6.48
CA MET A 113 15.65 -2.50 -6.45
C MET A 113 14.70 -2.04 -7.57
N ASP A 114 13.72 -2.85 -7.93
CA ASP A 114 12.70 -2.52 -8.93
C ASP A 114 11.39 -1.99 -8.29
N TRP A 115 11.28 -2.06 -6.98
CA TRP A 115 10.25 -1.37 -6.20
C TRP A 115 10.72 -1.06 -4.79
N PHE A 116 10.12 -0.02 -4.19
CA PHE A 116 10.37 0.44 -2.83
C PHE A 116 9.08 0.50 -2.03
N GLY A 117 9.17 0.13 -0.75
CA GLY A 117 8.09 0.40 0.19
C GLY A 117 8.02 1.87 0.56
N ILE A 118 6.82 2.38 0.76
CA ILE A 118 6.56 3.79 1.13
C ILE A 118 5.70 3.95 2.37
N ALA A 119 4.97 2.90 2.78
CA ALA A 119 4.11 2.94 3.95
C ALA A 119 3.86 1.55 4.53
N VAL A 120 3.79 1.47 5.86
CA VAL A 120 3.40 0.25 6.59
C VAL A 120 1.94 0.36 7.01
N ASP A 121 1.14 -0.64 6.69
CA ASP A 121 -0.29 -0.72 7.02
C ASP A 121 -0.55 -2.01 7.83
N PRO A 122 -0.56 -1.95 9.17
CA PRO A 122 -0.68 -3.13 10.00
C PRO A 122 -2.08 -3.74 9.99
N TYR A 123 -2.15 -5.07 10.05
CA TYR A 123 -3.38 -5.79 10.31
C TYR A 123 -3.70 -5.71 11.81
N ILE A 124 -4.75 -4.99 12.13
CA ILE A 124 -5.23 -4.79 13.49
C ILE A 124 -6.49 -5.62 13.76
N ILE A 125 -6.76 -5.86 15.04
CA ILE A 125 -8.03 -6.42 15.51
C ILE A 125 -8.73 -5.35 16.32
N VAL A 126 -9.94 -4.99 15.90
CA VAL A 126 -10.80 -4.04 16.63
C VAL A 126 -11.90 -4.82 17.32
N HIS A 127 -12.07 -4.59 18.63
CA HIS A 127 -13.08 -5.29 19.45
C HIS A 127 -13.53 -4.43 20.62
N ARG A 128 -14.70 -4.72 21.19
CA ARG A 128 -15.14 -4.09 22.45
C ARG A 128 -14.42 -4.70 23.63
N ASN A 129 -14.16 -3.87 24.65
CA ASN A 129 -13.33 -4.25 25.80
C ASN A 129 -13.98 -5.35 26.68
N ASP A 130 -15.32 -5.39 26.74
CA ASP A 130 -16.07 -6.04 27.81
C ASP A 130 -16.58 -7.44 27.48
N SER A 131 -16.55 -7.87 26.23
CA SER A 131 -17.33 -9.02 25.78
C SER A 131 -16.56 -10.11 25.05
N VAL A 132 -15.34 -9.83 24.68
CA VAL A 132 -14.52 -10.76 23.91
C VAL A 132 -13.23 -10.99 24.67
N GLY A 133 -13.13 -11.95 25.56
CA GLY A 133 -11.90 -12.24 26.33
C GLY A 133 -10.61 -11.83 25.63
N LYS A 134 -9.51 -11.74 26.31
CA LYS A 134 -8.25 -11.15 25.84
C LYS A 134 -7.86 -11.64 24.42
N ILE A 135 -7.95 -10.76 23.41
CA ILE A 135 -7.42 -11.00 22.07
C ILE A 135 -6.04 -10.34 22.00
N SER A 136 -5.00 -11.13 21.81
CA SER A 136 -3.61 -10.67 21.73
C SER A 136 -2.86 -11.20 20.51
N THR A 137 -3.42 -12.20 19.85
CA THR A 137 -2.84 -12.85 18.67
C THR A 137 -3.89 -13.05 17.58
N TYR A 138 -3.46 -13.26 16.34
CA TYR A 138 -4.38 -13.66 15.26
C TYR A 138 -5.03 -15.03 15.53
N SER A 139 -4.32 -15.94 16.18
CA SER A 139 -4.86 -17.25 16.55
C SER A 139 -6.01 -17.16 17.56
N ASP A 140 -6.13 -16.07 18.30
CA ASP A 140 -7.25 -15.90 19.22
C ASP A 140 -8.58 -15.69 18.48
N LEU A 141 -8.56 -15.25 17.23
CA LEU A 141 -9.76 -15.14 16.39
C LEU A 141 -10.38 -16.51 16.10
N SER A 142 -9.56 -17.56 15.90
CA SER A 142 -10.07 -18.93 15.67
C SER A 142 -10.82 -19.52 16.88
N LYS A 143 -10.61 -18.96 18.09
CA LYS A 143 -11.29 -19.33 19.31
C LYS A 143 -12.61 -18.60 19.54
N LYS A 144 -12.94 -17.63 18.69
CA LYS A 144 -14.21 -16.88 18.75
C LYS A 144 -15.29 -17.59 17.95
N ALA A 145 -16.55 -17.30 18.26
CA ALA A 145 -17.68 -17.83 17.49
C ALA A 145 -17.61 -17.39 16.02
N SER A 146 -17.26 -16.11 15.81
CA SER A 146 -17.03 -15.53 14.48
C SER A 146 -16.08 -14.33 14.57
N TRP A 147 -15.54 -13.90 13.44
CA TRP A 147 -14.87 -12.62 13.25
C TRP A 147 -15.22 -12.05 11.89
N MET A 148 -15.10 -10.74 11.73
CA MET A 148 -15.46 -10.01 10.53
C MET A 148 -14.25 -9.34 9.90
N THR A 149 -14.38 -8.96 8.62
CA THR A 149 -13.44 -8.08 7.94
C THR A 149 -14.20 -7.06 7.10
N ASN A 150 -13.68 -5.85 7.03
CA ASN A 150 -14.15 -4.79 6.13
C ASN A 150 -13.24 -4.60 4.92
N LEU A 151 -12.30 -5.51 4.71
CA LEU A 151 -11.46 -5.50 3.52
C LEU A 151 -12.34 -5.77 2.29
N LYS A 152 -12.14 -4.97 1.25
CA LYS A 152 -12.99 -4.99 0.06
C LYS A 152 -12.79 -6.24 -0.79
N GLU A 153 -11.56 -6.74 -0.81
CA GLU A 153 -11.16 -7.87 -1.62
C GLU A 153 -10.35 -8.85 -0.77
N ASP A 154 -10.58 -10.13 -0.94
CA ASP A 154 -9.87 -11.18 -0.20
C ASP A 154 -8.35 -11.16 -0.44
N LYS A 155 -7.90 -10.68 -1.61
CA LYS A 155 -6.46 -10.50 -1.88
C LYS A 155 -5.76 -9.51 -0.93
N GLU A 156 -6.50 -8.60 -0.30
CA GLU A 156 -5.95 -7.72 0.73
C GLU A 156 -5.46 -8.50 1.97
N LEU A 157 -5.83 -9.78 2.12
CA LEU A 157 -5.32 -10.69 3.16
C LEU A 157 -4.02 -11.41 2.75
N TYR A 158 -3.59 -11.36 1.48
CA TYR A 158 -2.38 -12.08 1.05
C TYR A 158 -1.12 -11.74 1.87
N PRO A 159 -0.82 -10.47 2.21
CA PRO A 159 0.33 -10.15 3.05
C PRO A 159 0.26 -10.75 4.46
N LEU A 160 -0.95 -10.83 5.05
CA LEU A 160 -1.15 -11.50 6.34
C LEU A 160 -0.88 -13.01 6.21
N ILE A 161 -1.47 -13.64 5.20
CA ILE A 161 -1.31 -15.08 4.95
C ILE A 161 0.15 -15.41 4.65
N GLY A 162 0.78 -14.64 3.76
CA GLY A 162 2.20 -14.79 3.43
C GLY A 162 3.11 -14.60 4.66
N GLY A 163 2.78 -13.65 5.53
CA GLY A 163 3.48 -13.46 6.81
C GLY A 163 3.35 -14.67 7.74
N VAL A 164 2.15 -15.26 7.83
CA VAL A 164 1.91 -16.49 8.61
C VAL A 164 2.66 -17.66 8.01
N LEU A 165 2.58 -17.87 6.70
CA LEU A 165 3.30 -18.94 5.98
C LEU A 165 4.81 -18.84 6.20
N ASN A 166 5.36 -17.65 6.05
CA ASN A 166 6.78 -17.40 6.29
C ASN A 166 7.17 -17.71 7.76
N ARG A 167 6.30 -17.37 8.71
CA ARG A 167 6.52 -17.66 10.13
C ARG A 167 6.43 -19.16 10.44
N MET A 168 5.54 -19.89 9.78
CA MET A 168 5.31 -21.33 9.94
C MET A 168 6.11 -22.16 8.93
N ARG A 169 7.16 -21.60 8.33
CA ARG A 169 7.91 -22.22 7.23
C ARG A 169 8.52 -23.58 7.58
N SER A 170 8.85 -23.80 8.85
CA SER A 170 9.35 -25.08 9.37
C SER A 170 8.25 -26.07 9.72
N GLU A 171 6.98 -25.64 9.73
CA GLU A 171 5.86 -26.50 10.05
C GLU A 171 5.39 -27.27 8.82
N ALA A 172 4.84 -28.48 9.05
CA ALA A 172 4.24 -29.26 7.97
C ALA A 172 3.05 -28.52 7.33
N ASP A 173 2.81 -28.72 6.04
CA ASP A 173 1.70 -28.10 5.30
C ASP A 173 0.33 -28.42 5.92
N SER A 174 0.17 -29.62 6.50
CA SER A 174 -1.05 -30.00 7.24
C SER A 174 -1.29 -29.11 8.47
N THR A 175 -0.23 -28.74 9.20
CA THR A 175 -0.31 -27.84 10.35
C THR A 175 -0.68 -26.42 9.91
N GLN A 176 -0.06 -25.93 8.84
CA GLN A 176 -0.39 -24.64 8.23
C GLN A 176 -1.86 -24.62 7.78
N THR A 177 -2.30 -25.64 7.05
CA THR A 177 -3.67 -25.76 6.56
C THR A 177 -4.69 -25.80 7.71
N LYS A 178 -4.43 -26.58 8.77
CA LYS A 178 -5.27 -26.60 9.97
C LYS A 178 -5.42 -25.23 10.60
N TRP A 179 -4.33 -24.47 10.70
CA TRP A 179 -4.36 -23.12 11.26
C TRP A 179 -5.24 -22.17 10.43
N PHE A 180 -5.08 -22.19 9.10
CA PHE A 180 -5.88 -21.34 8.20
C PHE A 180 -7.35 -21.75 8.22
N ASN A 181 -7.66 -23.04 8.17
CA ASN A 181 -9.03 -23.55 8.27
C ASN A 181 -9.68 -23.12 9.60
N ALA A 182 -8.97 -23.25 10.72
CA ALA A 182 -9.48 -22.83 12.02
C ALA A 182 -9.73 -21.31 12.10
N LEU A 183 -8.92 -20.50 11.42
CA LEU A 183 -9.11 -19.05 11.36
C LEU A 183 -10.27 -18.70 10.43
N PHE A 184 -10.21 -19.11 9.17
CA PHE A 184 -11.11 -18.62 8.12
C PHE A 184 -12.50 -19.26 8.18
N SER A 185 -12.68 -20.45 8.75
CA SER A 185 -14.01 -21.04 9.00
C SER A 185 -14.90 -20.17 9.91
N LYS A 186 -14.30 -19.22 10.64
CA LYS A 186 -15.00 -18.25 11.52
C LYS A 186 -15.18 -16.88 10.89
N LYS A 187 -14.67 -16.68 9.65
CA LYS A 187 -14.81 -15.41 8.92
C LYS A 187 -16.26 -15.20 8.51
N THR A 188 -16.79 -14.02 8.78
CA THR A 188 -18.08 -13.56 8.28
C THR A 188 -17.92 -12.25 7.55
N THR A 189 -18.82 -11.95 6.61
CA THR A 189 -18.81 -10.68 5.87
C THR A 189 -19.40 -9.58 6.76
N PHE A 190 -18.71 -8.44 6.81
CA PHE A 190 -19.22 -7.26 7.51
C PHE A 190 -20.42 -6.68 6.76
N GLN A 191 -21.58 -6.61 7.41
CA GLN A 191 -22.78 -5.93 6.92
C GLN A 191 -23.12 -4.76 7.84
N VAL A 192 -23.20 -3.54 7.27
CA VAL A 192 -23.32 -2.28 8.02
C VAL A 192 -24.66 -2.17 8.78
N ASP A 193 -25.74 -2.83 8.34
CA ASP A 193 -27.10 -2.39 8.69
C ASP A 193 -27.98 -3.36 9.48
N ARG A 194 -27.52 -4.53 9.91
CA ARG A 194 -28.55 -5.50 10.32
C ARG A 194 -28.57 -6.04 11.75
N ASP A 195 -27.54 -5.80 12.59
CA ASP A 195 -27.62 -6.52 13.87
C ASP A 195 -26.93 -5.82 15.05
N SER A 196 -27.72 -5.55 16.10
CA SER A 196 -27.20 -5.10 17.40
C SER A 196 -26.30 -6.14 18.07
N SER A 197 -26.44 -7.44 17.73
CA SER A 197 -25.60 -8.54 18.20
C SER A 197 -24.17 -8.49 17.65
N LEU A 198 -23.96 -7.85 16.47
CA LEU A 198 -22.65 -7.64 15.85
C LEU A 198 -21.71 -6.75 16.69
N ASN A 199 -22.22 -6.09 17.72
CA ASN A 199 -21.41 -5.25 18.62
C ASN A 199 -20.31 -6.01 19.39
N LEU A 200 -20.33 -7.33 19.38
CA LEU A 200 -19.41 -8.20 20.11
C LEU A 200 -18.39 -8.91 19.23
N THR A 201 -18.61 -8.91 17.91
CA THR A 201 -17.77 -9.66 16.96
C THR A 201 -16.48 -8.87 16.66
N PRO A 202 -15.29 -9.46 16.85
CA PRO A 202 -14.03 -8.79 16.51
C PRO A 202 -13.89 -8.59 15.01
N ILE A 203 -13.26 -7.47 14.61
CA ILE A 203 -12.96 -7.15 13.22
C ILE A 203 -11.45 -7.25 12.99
N LEU A 204 -11.04 -8.10 12.05
CA LEU A 204 -9.69 -8.10 11.49
C LEU A 204 -9.66 -7.20 10.26
N THR A 205 -8.80 -6.19 10.27
CA THR A 205 -8.75 -5.18 9.22
C THR A 205 -7.35 -4.57 9.08
N LEU A 206 -7.09 -3.85 7.99
CA LEU A 206 -5.97 -2.94 7.88
C LEU A 206 -6.25 -1.67 8.70
N TYR A 207 -5.21 -1.10 9.29
CA TYR A 207 -5.31 0.14 10.06
C TYR A 207 -5.90 1.27 9.22
N SER A 208 -5.42 1.44 7.98
CA SER A 208 -5.94 2.46 7.07
C SER A 208 -7.41 2.25 6.71
N ALA A 209 -7.83 1.00 6.49
CA ALA A 209 -9.21 0.68 6.16
C ALA A 209 -10.16 0.98 7.31
N PHE A 210 -9.74 0.74 8.55
CA PHE A 210 -10.52 1.07 9.73
C PHE A 210 -10.71 2.58 9.92
N TYR A 211 -9.63 3.34 9.88
CA TYR A 211 -9.68 4.79 10.12
C TYR A 211 -10.24 5.62 8.95
N SER A 212 -10.21 5.06 7.73
CA SER A 212 -10.81 5.72 6.56
C SER A 212 -12.32 5.45 6.43
N ASP A 213 -12.85 4.43 7.12
CA ASP A 213 -14.27 4.11 7.11
C ASP A 213 -14.98 4.86 8.23
N SER A 214 -15.56 6.03 7.87
CA SER A 214 -16.27 6.87 8.84
C SER A 214 -17.50 6.19 9.45
N SER A 215 -18.11 5.23 8.77
CA SER A 215 -19.28 4.49 9.27
C SER A 215 -18.89 3.50 10.37
N LEU A 216 -17.78 2.80 10.18
CA LEU A 216 -17.23 1.90 11.18
C LEU A 216 -16.69 2.65 12.41
N TYR A 217 -15.88 3.68 12.15
CA TYR A 217 -15.20 4.41 13.22
C TYR A 217 -16.16 5.25 14.07
N LYS A 218 -17.14 5.95 13.43
CA LYS A 218 -18.01 6.89 14.13
C LYS A 218 -19.17 6.25 14.85
N SER A 219 -19.75 5.15 14.34
CA SER A 219 -21.03 4.65 14.86
C SER A 219 -20.91 3.53 15.89
N LYS A 220 -20.09 2.52 15.65
CA LYS A 220 -20.13 1.28 16.46
C LYS A 220 -18.85 1.01 17.27
N TYR A 221 -17.69 1.47 16.77
CA TYR A 221 -16.40 1.15 17.38
C TYR A 221 -15.68 2.37 17.99
N LYS A 222 -16.34 3.51 18.13
CA LYS A 222 -15.79 4.72 18.77
C LYS A 222 -15.19 4.45 20.17
N LYS A 223 -15.70 3.43 20.86
CA LYS A 223 -15.18 2.92 22.15
C LYS A 223 -14.47 1.57 21.98
N GLY A 224 -14.18 1.14 20.75
CA GLY A 224 -13.52 -0.11 20.48
C GLY A 224 -12.04 -0.05 20.82
N LYS A 225 -11.52 -1.15 21.34
CA LYS A 225 -10.08 -1.35 21.58
C LYS A 225 -9.41 -1.81 20.29
N VAL A 226 -8.38 -1.08 19.87
CA VAL A 226 -7.48 -1.51 18.79
C VAL A 226 -6.37 -2.37 19.38
N THR A 227 -6.24 -3.58 18.88
CA THR A 227 -5.17 -4.49 19.24
C THR A 227 -4.23 -4.70 18.06
N TYR A 228 -2.95 -4.50 18.28
CA TYR A 228 -1.87 -4.90 17.38
C TYR A 228 -1.44 -6.33 17.77
N PRO A 229 -1.80 -7.36 16.98
CA PRO A 229 -1.62 -8.74 17.42
C PRO A 229 -0.15 -9.16 17.51
N ASN A 230 0.13 -10.25 18.23
CA ASN A 230 1.44 -10.90 18.32
C ASN A 230 2.57 -10.04 18.94
N GLN A 231 2.26 -9.03 19.76
CA GLN A 231 3.27 -8.12 20.33
C GLN A 231 4.33 -8.81 21.18
N ILE A 232 3.95 -9.84 21.91
CA ILE A 232 4.87 -10.63 22.76
C ILE A 232 5.79 -11.48 21.88
N LYS A 233 5.25 -12.12 20.83
CA LYS A 233 5.99 -13.09 20.02
C LYS A 233 5.76 -12.84 18.52
N GLY A 234 6.79 -12.36 17.83
CA GLY A 234 6.83 -12.20 16.37
C GLY A 234 6.45 -10.82 15.84
N GLY A 235 5.49 -10.13 16.44
CA GLY A 235 5.02 -8.82 15.99
C GLY A 235 3.82 -8.88 15.04
N THR A 236 3.21 -7.73 14.81
CA THR A 236 2.04 -7.55 13.95
C THR A 236 2.41 -7.69 12.48
N PHE A 237 1.66 -8.49 11.73
CA PHE A 237 1.77 -8.54 10.26
C PHE A 237 1.24 -7.24 9.66
N TYR A 238 1.72 -6.90 8.46
CA TYR A 238 1.36 -5.66 7.79
C TYR A 238 1.36 -5.84 6.27
N SER A 239 0.57 -5.04 5.59
CA SER A 239 0.73 -4.76 4.16
C SER A 239 1.75 -3.64 3.99
N LEU A 240 2.53 -3.70 2.93
CA LEU A 240 3.51 -2.67 2.57
C LEU A 240 3.04 -1.98 1.30
N ARG A 241 2.66 -0.69 1.40
CA ARG A 241 2.45 0.12 0.22
C ARG A 241 3.77 0.36 -0.48
N SER A 242 3.78 0.26 -1.77
CA SER A 242 5.02 0.29 -2.56
C SER A 242 4.87 1.05 -3.86
N VAL A 243 5.99 1.57 -4.36
CA VAL A 243 6.14 2.29 -5.61
C VAL A 243 7.14 1.56 -6.50
N GLY A 244 6.84 1.48 -7.81
CA GLY A 244 7.73 0.91 -8.82
C GLY A 244 7.67 1.72 -10.10
N ILE A 245 8.77 1.76 -10.87
CA ILE A 245 8.82 2.38 -12.20
C ILE A 245 8.44 1.32 -13.22
N VAL A 246 7.50 1.66 -14.09
CA VAL A 246 7.04 0.77 -15.17
C VAL A 246 8.19 0.58 -16.17
N LYS A 247 8.36 -0.65 -16.66
CA LYS A 247 9.34 -0.96 -17.69
C LYS A 247 9.07 -0.08 -18.92
N GLN A 248 10.10 0.59 -19.41
CA GLN A 248 10.03 1.52 -20.52
C GLN A 248 9.20 2.79 -20.25
N ALA A 249 9.09 3.20 -18.98
CA ALA A 249 8.51 4.50 -18.63
C ALA A 249 9.17 5.63 -19.44
N ARG A 250 8.34 6.48 -20.05
CA ARG A 250 8.83 7.59 -20.90
C ARG A 250 9.54 8.66 -20.08
N ASN A 251 9.14 8.83 -18.83
CA ASN A 251 9.63 9.89 -17.94
C ASN A 251 10.42 9.30 -16.76
N TYR A 252 11.35 8.39 -17.05
CA TYR A 252 12.13 7.66 -16.02
C TYR A 252 12.81 8.59 -15.00
N THR A 253 13.48 9.65 -15.45
CA THR A 253 14.15 10.62 -14.57
C THR A 253 13.17 11.31 -13.64
N ASN A 254 12.03 11.78 -14.15
CA ASN A 254 10.98 12.40 -13.35
C ASN A 254 10.37 11.41 -12.37
N ALA A 255 10.25 10.15 -12.76
CA ALA A 255 9.79 9.06 -11.89
C ALA A 255 10.76 8.83 -10.72
N CYS A 256 12.07 8.83 -10.97
CA CYS A 256 13.09 8.76 -9.92
C CYS A 256 13.02 9.96 -8.97
N THR A 257 12.91 11.18 -9.51
CA THR A 257 12.76 12.41 -8.71
C THR A 257 11.50 12.37 -7.84
N PHE A 258 10.40 11.85 -8.38
CA PHE A 258 9.16 11.69 -7.61
C PHE A 258 9.30 10.64 -6.49
N ILE A 259 9.98 9.52 -6.74
CA ILE A 259 10.25 8.52 -5.70
C ILE A 259 11.09 9.13 -4.57
N GLN A 260 12.12 9.90 -4.91
CA GLN A 260 12.93 10.62 -3.93
C GLN A 260 12.06 11.53 -3.06
N TYR A 261 11.22 12.35 -3.68
CA TYR A 261 10.30 13.26 -3.00
C TYR A 261 9.37 12.53 -2.02
N ILE A 262 8.68 11.46 -2.45
CA ILE A 262 7.72 10.76 -1.58
C ILE A 262 8.39 9.93 -0.48
N THR A 263 9.71 9.69 -0.58
CA THR A 263 10.50 8.97 0.44
C THR A 263 11.24 9.90 1.40
N GLU A 264 11.28 11.20 1.17
CA GLU A 264 11.77 12.18 2.14
C GLU A 264 10.96 12.12 3.43
N ASP A 265 11.60 12.14 4.58
CA ASP A 265 10.97 11.93 5.89
C ASP A 265 9.75 12.83 6.11
N GLY A 266 9.87 14.13 5.87
CA GLY A 266 8.77 15.09 6.06
C GLY A 266 7.60 14.87 5.10
N VAL A 267 7.89 14.59 3.85
CA VAL A 267 6.87 14.28 2.82
C VAL A 267 6.23 12.94 3.14
N ASN A 268 7.03 11.93 3.42
CA ASN A 268 6.56 10.59 3.73
C ASN A 268 5.63 10.59 4.95
N GLN A 269 5.96 11.35 6.01
CA GLN A 269 5.09 11.52 7.16
C GLN A 269 3.75 12.16 6.80
N ARG A 270 3.74 13.25 6.00
CA ARG A 270 2.48 13.89 5.56
C ARG A 270 1.60 12.95 4.76
N LEU A 271 2.18 12.22 3.80
CA LEU A 271 1.46 11.23 2.98
C LEU A 271 0.86 10.12 3.84
N ASN A 272 1.64 9.61 4.80
CA ASN A 272 1.18 8.54 5.69
C ASN A 272 0.06 9.00 6.63
N ASN A 273 0.10 10.24 7.12
CA ASN A 273 -1.00 10.84 7.89
C ASN A 273 -2.29 10.88 7.07
N TRP A 274 -2.20 11.32 5.82
CA TRP A 274 -3.36 11.36 4.93
C TRP A 274 -3.92 9.97 4.62
N TRP A 275 -3.04 9.01 4.40
CA TRP A 275 -3.43 7.64 4.07
C TRP A 275 -3.81 6.79 5.27
N ASN A 276 -3.75 7.32 6.49
CA ASN A 276 -3.89 6.56 7.74
C ASN A 276 -2.98 5.33 7.76
N THR A 277 -1.69 5.52 7.50
CA THR A 277 -0.65 4.49 7.52
C THR A 277 0.55 4.97 8.33
N PHE A 278 1.58 4.15 8.39
CA PHE A 278 2.79 4.46 9.14
C PHE A 278 3.96 4.69 8.19
N PRO A 279 4.71 5.81 8.34
CA PRO A 279 5.82 6.13 7.46
C PRO A 279 6.94 5.10 7.56
N ILE A 280 7.70 4.93 6.47
CA ILE A 280 8.93 4.16 6.46
C ILE A 280 10.08 5.11 6.71
N SER A 281 10.65 5.11 7.91
CA SER A 281 11.87 5.84 8.21
C SER A 281 13.03 4.88 8.48
N GLN A 282 14.26 5.33 8.22
CA GLN A 282 15.48 4.56 8.50
C GLN A 282 15.65 4.26 9.98
N SER A 283 15.13 5.12 10.87
CA SER A 283 15.18 4.98 12.33
C SER A 283 14.25 3.90 12.89
N MET A 284 13.53 3.17 12.03
CA MET A 284 12.59 2.14 12.46
C MET A 284 13.29 0.92 13.05
N ASN A 285 13.52 0.96 14.34
CA ASN A 285 13.80 -0.20 15.17
C ASN A 285 12.63 -1.20 15.14
N ARG A 286 12.80 -2.39 15.75
CA ARG A 286 11.76 -3.44 15.85
C ARG A 286 10.43 -2.93 16.42
N SER A 287 10.44 -1.85 17.20
CA SER A 287 9.25 -1.20 17.75
C SER A 287 8.99 0.09 16.99
N TYR A 288 7.76 0.22 16.51
CA TYR A 288 7.29 1.41 15.82
C TYR A 288 6.62 2.35 16.81
N THR A 289 6.98 3.62 16.80
CA THR A 289 6.28 4.66 17.56
C THR A 289 5.96 5.82 16.63
N TYR A 290 4.67 6.06 16.41
CA TYR A 290 4.19 7.15 15.57
C TYR A 290 2.86 7.68 16.13
N GLN A 291 2.73 8.98 16.29
CA GLN A 291 1.53 9.62 16.87
C GLN A 291 1.07 8.95 18.19
N ASN A 292 2.00 8.66 19.09
CA ASN A 292 1.74 7.95 20.37
C ASN A 292 1.30 6.49 20.23
N ILE A 293 1.27 5.93 19.03
CA ILE A 293 1.01 4.53 18.79
C ILE A 293 2.34 3.79 18.74
N ARG A 294 2.50 2.77 19.57
CA ARG A 294 3.67 1.90 19.57
C ARG A 294 3.27 0.46 19.34
N PHE A 295 3.87 -0.19 18.34
CA PHE A 295 3.71 -1.62 18.13
C PHE A 295 4.99 -2.24 17.55
N LYS A 296 5.17 -3.53 17.84
CA LYS A 296 6.21 -4.36 17.24
C LYS A 296 5.69 -4.94 15.94
N ARG A 297 6.34 -4.65 14.83
CA ARG A 297 6.00 -5.24 13.52
C ARG A 297 6.66 -6.60 13.33
N TYR A 298 6.07 -7.44 12.51
CA TYR A 298 6.68 -8.68 12.06
C TYR A 298 7.95 -8.38 11.25
N HIS A 299 9.05 -9.01 11.65
CA HIS A 299 10.37 -8.70 11.09
C HIS A 299 10.71 -9.67 9.96
N VAL A 300 10.39 -9.29 8.74
CA VAL A 300 10.70 -10.03 7.52
C VAL A 300 11.10 -9.05 6.41
N ALA A 301 12.02 -9.46 5.55
CA ALA A 301 12.26 -8.75 4.31
C ALA A 301 11.09 -9.02 3.36
N MET A 302 10.39 -7.97 2.95
CA MET A 302 9.12 -8.12 2.22
C MET A 302 9.24 -8.88 0.90
N TYR A 303 10.38 -8.78 0.22
CA TYR A 303 10.63 -9.58 -0.99
C TYR A 303 10.56 -11.11 -0.76
N LYS A 304 10.81 -11.57 0.50
CA LYS A 304 10.67 -13.00 0.85
C LYS A 304 9.22 -13.45 0.87
N LEU A 305 8.28 -12.53 1.02
CA LEU A 305 6.85 -12.84 0.98
C LEU A 305 6.31 -12.97 -0.45
N CYS A 306 7.06 -12.49 -1.45
CA CYS A 306 6.67 -12.60 -2.86
C CYS A 306 6.41 -14.06 -3.26
N SER A 307 7.29 -14.98 -2.84
CA SER A 307 7.13 -16.42 -3.11
C SER A 307 5.90 -17.04 -2.44
N GLU A 308 5.38 -16.42 -1.40
CA GLU A 308 4.19 -16.92 -0.68
C GLU A 308 2.86 -16.43 -1.30
N ARG A 309 2.89 -15.53 -2.29
CA ARG A 309 1.70 -14.93 -2.89
C ARG A 309 0.77 -15.98 -3.50
N ASN A 310 1.29 -16.87 -4.33
CA ASN A 310 0.49 -17.91 -4.99
C ASN A 310 -0.08 -18.90 -3.97
N LYS A 311 0.70 -19.28 -2.95
CA LYS A 311 0.22 -20.13 -1.85
C LYS A 311 -0.87 -19.43 -1.04
N SER A 312 -0.73 -18.12 -0.79
CA SER A 312 -1.75 -17.31 -0.12
C SER A 312 -3.07 -17.30 -0.88
N LYS A 313 -3.02 -17.15 -2.21
CA LYS A 313 -4.19 -17.25 -3.08
C LYS A 313 -4.86 -18.62 -2.97
N LEU A 314 -4.10 -19.70 -3.13
CA LEU A 314 -4.63 -21.07 -3.04
C LEU A 314 -5.28 -21.36 -1.69
N ILE A 315 -4.76 -20.83 -0.60
CA ILE A 315 -5.35 -20.97 0.73
C ILE A 315 -6.72 -20.28 0.78
N LEU A 316 -6.83 -19.03 0.32
CA LEU A 316 -8.11 -18.32 0.32
C LEU A 316 -9.14 -18.97 -0.59
N ASP A 317 -8.74 -19.43 -1.77
CA ASP A 317 -9.61 -20.15 -2.72
C ASP A 317 -10.17 -21.45 -2.11
N LYS A 318 -9.42 -22.10 -1.19
CA LYS A 318 -9.86 -23.32 -0.51
C LYS A 318 -10.75 -23.08 0.70
N VAL A 319 -10.48 -22.03 1.47
CA VAL A 319 -11.20 -21.76 2.73
C VAL A 319 -12.37 -20.78 2.56
N GLY A 320 -12.49 -20.13 1.41
CA GLY A 320 -13.60 -19.25 1.05
C GLY A 320 -14.80 -20.00 0.42
N LYS A 321 -14.68 -21.31 0.26
CA LYS A 321 -15.76 -22.23 -0.14
C LYS A 321 -16.34 -22.93 1.09
#